data_4c2c319fe49a0d518911573650f3267c
#
_entry.id   4c2c319fe49a0d518911573650f3267c
#
_cell.length_a   1.000
_cell.length_b   1.000
_cell.length_c   1.000
_cell.angle_alpha   90.00
_cell.angle_beta   90.00
_cell.angle_gamma   90.00
#
_symmetry.space_group_name_H-M   'P 1'
#
loop_
_entity.id
_entity.type
_entity.pdbx_description
1 polymer ?
#
loop_
_entity_poly.entity_id
_entity_poly.type
_entity_poly.pdbx_seq_one_letter_code
_entity_poly.pdbx_strand_id
1 'polypeptide(L)'
;MSDEKISTKILCAIFATGILSFCGVAGETAMNITFPVLMKAFSVNTSTVQWVTTIYLLVVACVVPLSAYLKRSFKMKTIFLVANLLSILGVLIDFIAPSFGFVVLGRLVQGMGVGFALPLMFNIILEQVPSRKIGFMMGVGTLITAVAPAIGPTVGGLLTAHFGWRSIFLVQFPILLASLIAGIRSIEQKSEVQRESLDFLSLLATIFLFLGLILGLHGVADHAFVSFSVLGWLLIGILGLVVLIWRSTTLDKPIINLSILKNRKLTGHIIAFFSFQLGSLAMSFLLPNYVQLVNHSNTTSAALMLLPGAIIGAGFAPFSGIILDKMGARKPILIGATLIVLAQLLFSLFGLSLSNTLILVFYMIFMTGLGVSFGNVMTNGQKQLSLDQRADANAIFNTLQQFAGAVGTTLASLIVAMSQANHKIGFAQATAQGSRNGFMVLFALAIFQLLVLVSVVKKND
;
A
#
# COMPACT_ATOMS: atom_id res chain seq x y z
N MET A 1 17.50 22.91 31.41
CA MET A 1 16.54 22.68 30.32
C MET A 1 15.95 21.29 30.54
N SER A 2 14.73 21.26 31.05
CA SER A 2 14.05 20.01 31.40
C SER A 2 13.89 19.12 30.17
N ASP A 3 14.32 17.88 30.31
CA ASP A 3 14.09 16.82 29.33
C ASP A 3 12.58 16.54 29.30
N GLU A 4 11.82 17.23 28.44
CA GLU A 4 10.38 17.08 28.35
C GLU A 4 10.05 15.63 27.95
N LYS A 5 9.62 14.85 28.95
CA LYS A 5 9.19 13.46 28.76
C LYS A 5 7.89 13.46 27.94
N ILE A 6 7.82 12.58 26.96
CA ILE A 6 6.54 12.32 26.25
C ILE A 6 5.57 11.73 27.29
N SER A 7 4.40 12.33 27.45
CA SER A 7 3.43 11.81 28.41
C SER A 7 2.94 10.43 28.01
N THR A 8 2.65 9.57 28.98
CA THR A 8 2.08 8.23 28.73
C THR A 8 0.80 8.31 27.89
N LYS A 9 0.02 9.37 28.08
CA LYS A 9 -1.22 9.60 27.33
C LYS A 9 -0.96 9.82 25.83
N ILE A 10 0.06 10.59 25.48
CA ILE A 10 0.48 10.80 24.07
C ILE A 10 0.99 9.48 23.48
N LEU A 11 1.80 8.72 24.22
CA LEU A 11 2.25 7.41 23.76
C LEU A 11 1.06 6.46 23.51
N CYS A 12 0.12 6.37 24.43
CA CYS A 12 -1.10 5.58 24.26
C CYS A 12 -1.92 6.01 23.03
N ALA A 13 -2.02 7.32 22.75
CA ALA A 13 -2.71 7.82 21.57
C ALA A 13 -2.01 7.42 20.27
N ILE A 14 -0.67 7.51 20.21
CA ILE A 14 0.14 7.10 19.07
C ILE A 14 0.04 5.58 18.86
N PHE A 15 0.15 4.79 19.93
CA PHE A 15 0.01 3.34 19.82
C PHE A 15 -1.41 2.91 19.45
N ALA A 16 -2.46 3.56 19.94
CA ALA A 16 -3.83 3.24 19.55
C ALA A 16 -4.04 3.46 18.05
N THR A 17 -3.63 4.62 17.52
CA THR A 17 -3.73 4.91 16.08
C THR A 17 -2.77 4.06 15.25
N GLY A 18 -1.59 3.75 15.79
CA GLY A 18 -0.61 2.86 15.19
C GLY A 18 -1.12 1.42 15.07
N ILE A 19 -1.77 0.88 16.08
CA ILE A 19 -2.41 -0.45 16.07
C ILE A 19 -3.50 -0.51 15.00
N LEU A 20 -4.33 0.52 14.91
CA LEU A 20 -5.37 0.60 13.88
C LEU A 20 -4.78 0.57 12.47
N SER A 21 -3.74 1.38 12.23
CA SER A 21 -3.00 1.42 10.95
C SER A 21 -2.29 0.10 10.67
N PHE A 22 -1.66 -0.51 11.69
CA PHE A 22 -1.00 -1.81 11.58
C PHE A 22 -1.97 -2.92 11.17
N CYS A 23 -3.13 -3.01 11.85
CA CYS A 23 -4.17 -3.99 11.50
C CYS A 23 -4.66 -3.82 10.07
N GLY A 24 -4.80 -2.58 9.60
CA GLY A 24 -5.19 -2.31 8.23
C GLY A 24 -4.19 -2.82 7.20
N VAL A 25 -2.92 -2.44 7.35
CA VAL A 25 -1.84 -2.80 6.41
C VAL A 25 -1.49 -4.30 6.52
N ALA A 26 -1.44 -4.87 7.72
CA ALA A 26 -1.23 -6.31 7.90
C ALA A 26 -2.39 -7.13 7.33
N GLY A 27 -3.64 -6.69 7.52
CA GLY A 27 -4.82 -7.34 6.96
C GLY A 27 -4.88 -7.29 5.43
N GLU A 28 -4.38 -6.20 4.83
CA GLU A 28 -4.24 -6.08 3.37
C GLU A 28 -3.35 -7.19 2.81
N THR A 29 -2.13 -7.31 3.34
CA THR A 29 -1.15 -8.27 2.83
C THR A 29 -1.45 -9.71 3.26
N ALA A 30 -2.10 -9.91 4.42
CA ALA A 30 -2.60 -11.21 4.85
C ALA A 30 -3.67 -11.77 3.90
N MET A 31 -4.50 -10.92 3.30
CA MET A 31 -5.51 -11.39 2.36
C MET A 31 -4.91 -11.91 1.04
N ASN A 32 -3.79 -11.36 0.58
CA ASN A 32 -3.16 -11.81 -0.66
C ASN A 32 -2.75 -13.29 -0.63
N ILE A 33 -2.29 -13.80 0.51
CA ILE A 33 -1.90 -15.20 0.65
C ILE A 33 -3.09 -16.15 0.70
N THR A 34 -4.30 -15.62 1.01
CA THR A 34 -5.54 -16.39 1.08
C THR A 34 -6.23 -16.56 -0.28
N PHE A 35 -5.79 -15.89 -1.33
CA PHE A 35 -6.49 -15.86 -2.62
C PHE A 35 -6.84 -17.25 -3.17
N PRO A 36 -5.92 -18.22 -3.24
CA PRO A 36 -6.28 -19.58 -3.71
C PRO A 36 -7.37 -20.24 -2.86
N VAL A 37 -7.38 -20.00 -1.55
CA VAL A 37 -8.41 -20.50 -0.63
C VAL A 37 -9.76 -19.83 -0.89
N LEU A 38 -9.77 -18.52 -1.09
CA LEU A 38 -10.99 -17.75 -1.41
C LEU A 38 -11.54 -18.12 -2.79
N MET A 39 -10.66 -18.30 -3.79
CA MET A 39 -11.07 -18.76 -5.12
C MET A 39 -11.83 -20.09 -5.03
N LYS A 40 -11.32 -21.04 -4.24
CA LYS A 40 -11.98 -22.31 -4.00
C LYS A 40 -13.27 -22.17 -3.18
N ALA A 41 -13.27 -21.37 -2.11
CA ALA A 41 -14.39 -21.21 -1.20
C ALA A 41 -15.61 -20.55 -1.85
N PHE A 42 -15.38 -19.60 -2.76
CA PHE A 42 -16.44 -18.84 -3.43
C PHE A 42 -16.60 -19.14 -4.91
N SER A 43 -15.83 -20.12 -5.45
CA SER A 43 -15.84 -20.50 -6.87
C SER A 43 -15.62 -19.31 -7.81
N VAL A 44 -14.68 -18.44 -7.46
CA VAL A 44 -14.29 -17.24 -8.23
C VAL A 44 -12.92 -17.43 -8.89
N ASN A 45 -12.69 -16.72 -10.00
CA ASN A 45 -11.43 -16.78 -10.71
C ASN A 45 -10.38 -15.79 -10.15
N THR A 46 -9.18 -15.84 -10.69
CA THR A 46 -8.03 -14.99 -10.27
C THR A 46 -8.31 -13.49 -10.47
N SER A 47 -8.97 -13.13 -11.57
CA SER A 47 -9.34 -11.74 -11.85
C SER A 47 -10.37 -11.21 -10.85
N THR A 48 -11.31 -12.05 -10.41
CA THR A 48 -12.32 -11.67 -9.43
C THR A 48 -11.76 -11.58 -8.02
N VAL A 49 -10.97 -12.57 -7.57
CA VAL A 49 -10.50 -12.63 -6.17
C VAL A 49 -9.61 -11.44 -5.78
N GLN A 50 -8.87 -10.88 -6.71
CA GLN A 50 -7.99 -9.73 -6.46
C GLN A 50 -8.75 -8.48 -5.98
N TRP A 51 -10.08 -8.38 -6.27
CA TRP A 51 -10.91 -7.28 -5.78
C TRP A 51 -10.91 -7.13 -4.26
N VAL A 52 -10.67 -8.20 -3.52
CA VAL A 52 -10.52 -8.18 -2.05
C VAL A 52 -9.44 -7.19 -1.61
N THR A 53 -8.31 -7.12 -2.34
CA THR A 53 -7.23 -6.16 -2.04
C THR A 53 -7.39 -4.86 -2.83
N THR A 54 -7.79 -4.94 -4.10
CA THR A 54 -7.91 -3.76 -4.96
C THR A 54 -8.95 -2.76 -4.43
N ILE A 55 -10.15 -3.21 -4.02
CA ILE A 55 -11.17 -2.30 -3.50
C ILE A 55 -10.72 -1.61 -2.21
N TYR A 56 -10.05 -2.35 -1.33
CA TYR A 56 -9.48 -1.82 -0.11
C TYR A 56 -8.47 -0.70 -0.39
N LEU A 57 -7.46 -0.98 -1.22
CA LEU A 57 -6.42 -0.01 -1.58
C LEU A 57 -6.98 1.19 -2.34
N LEU A 58 -7.96 0.96 -3.23
CA LEU A 58 -8.64 2.00 -3.97
C LEU A 58 -9.36 2.98 -3.03
N VAL A 59 -10.11 2.45 -2.07
CA VAL A 59 -10.83 3.27 -1.08
C VAL A 59 -9.84 4.02 -0.20
N VAL A 60 -8.76 3.38 0.26
CA VAL A 60 -7.70 4.06 1.03
C VAL A 60 -7.09 5.19 0.20
N ALA A 61 -6.78 4.96 -1.09
CA ALA A 61 -6.25 5.99 -1.99
C ALA A 61 -7.18 7.20 -2.17
N CYS A 62 -8.52 6.97 -2.15
CA CYS A 62 -9.51 8.04 -2.23
C CYS A 62 -9.67 8.81 -0.91
N VAL A 63 -9.49 8.14 0.22
CA VAL A 63 -9.72 8.71 1.56
C VAL A 63 -8.50 9.44 2.12
N VAL A 64 -7.28 8.94 1.88
CA VAL A 64 -6.04 9.53 2.40
C VAL A 64 -5.88 11.01 2.04
N PRO A 65 -6.20 11.50 0.82
CA PRO A 65 -6.11 12.93 0.49
C PRO A 65 -6.99 13.82 1.36
N LEU A 66 -8.10 13.29 1.89
CA LEU A 66 -9.00 14.05 2.77
C LEU A 66 -8.38 14.35 4.14
N SER A 67 -7.25 13.75 4.47
CA SER A 67 -6.64 13.85 5.81
C SER A 67 -6.40 15.28 6.28
N ALA A 68 -5.95 16.16 5.38
CA ALA A 68 -5.71 17.57 5.69
C ALA A 68 -7.02 18.33 5.97
N TYR A 69 -8.06 18.10 5.18
CA TYR A 69 -9.39 18.64 5.40
C TYR A 69 -9.98 18.13 6.72
N LEU A 70 -9.92 16.82 6.96
CA LEU A 70 -10.46 16.19 8.17
C LEU A 70 -9.80 16.73 9.44
N LYS A 71 -8.47 16.88 9.42
CA LYS A 71 -7.70 17.43 10.54
C LYS A 71 -8.13 18.85 10.88
N ARG A 72 -8.44 19.70 9.88
CA ARG A 72 -8.88 21.08 10.10
C ARG A 72 -10.35 21.18 10.52
N SER A 73 -11.21 20.28 10.00
CA SER A 73 -12.66 20.37 10.15
C SER A 73 -13.25 19.56 11.29
N PHE A 74 -12.53 18.55 11.80
CA PHE A 74 -13.02 17.62 12.83
C PHE A 74 -12.01 17.42 13.95
N LYS A 75 -12.54 17.10 15.15
CA LYS A 75 -11.70 16.72 16.29
C LYS A 75 -10.97 15.40 16.01
N MET A 76 -9.69 15.30 16.35
CA MET A 76 -8.89 14.07 16.17
C MET A 76 -9.55 12.85 16.79
N LYS A 77 -10.17 13.00 17.98
CA LYS A 77 -10.91 11.92 18.64
C LYS A 77 -12.10 11.43 17.81
N THR A 78 -12.83 12.33 17.15
CA THR A 78 -13.95 11.96 16.27
C THR A 78 -13.45 11.22 15.04
N ILE A 79 -12.37 11.70 14.40
CA ILE A 79 -11.76 11.01 13.25
C ILE A 79 -11.32 9.61 13.65
N PHE A 80 -10.67 9.45 14.81
CA PHE A 80 -10.25 8.14 15.32
C PHE A 80 -11.44 7.20 15.57
N LEU A 81 -12.52 7.70 16.22
CA LEU A 81 -13.73 6.92 16.49
C LEU A 81 -14.35 6.40 15.20
N VAL A 82 -14.54 7.28 14.21
CA VAL A 82 -15.09 6.90 12.90
C VAL A 82 -14.18 5.89 12.21
N ALA A 83 -12.87 6.12 12.17
CA ALA A 83 -11.89 5.24 11.57
C ALA A 83 -11.92 3.83 12.19
N ASN A 84 -11.91 3.77 13.53
CA ASN A 84 -11.87 2.50 14.25
C ASN A 84 -13.20 1.74 14.15
N LEU A 85 -14.34 2.43 14.28
CA LEU A 85 -15.66 1.82 14.15
C LEU A 85 -15.91 1.28 12.73
N LEU A 86 -15.49 2.01 11.68
CA LEU A 86 -15.55 1.52 10.31
C LEU A 86 -14.66 0.28 10.11
N SER A 87 -13.45 0.29 10.69
CA SER A 87 -12.55 -0.86 10.62
C SER A 87 -13.16 -2.09 11.32
N ILE A 88 -13.73 -1.91 12.52
CA ILE A 88 -14.43 -2.98 13.26
C ILE A 88 -15.63 -3.49 12.46
N LEU A 89 -16.45 -2.59 11.92
CA LEU A 89 -17.62 -2.98 11.13
C LEU A 89 -17.21 -3.78 9.89
N GLY A 90 -16.19 -3.34 9.16
CA GLY A 90 -15.68 -4.06 8.00
C GLY A 90 -15.13 -5.45 8.38
N VAL A 91 -14.38 -5.56 9.48
CA VAL A 91 -13.90 -6.85 10.02
C VAL A 91 -15.07 -7.80 10.35
N LEU A 92 -16.13 -7.28 10.95
CA LEU A 92 -17.33 -8.09 11.27
C LEU A 92 -18.05 -8.56 9.99
N ILE A 93 -18.21 -7.68 9.00
CA ILE A 93 -18.80 -8.02 7.69
C ILE A 93 -18.00 -9.15 7.04
N ASP A 94 -16.66 -9.04 7.02
CA ASP A 94 -15.80 -10.05 6.43
C ASP A 94 -15.84 -11.37 7.20
N PHE A 95 -15.89 -11.33 8.53
CA PHE A 95 -15.96 -12.53 9.36
C PHE A 95 -17.21 -13.35 9.10
N ILE A 96 -18.36 -12.69 8.97
CA ILE A 96 -19.66 -13.35 8.75
C ILE A 96 -19.99 -13.54 7.26
N ALA A 97 -19.13 -13.09 6.33
CA ALA A 97 -19.40 -13.01 4.90
C ALA A 97 -19.96 -14.33 4.33
N PRO A 98 -21.20 -14.37 3.85
CA PRO A 98 -21.81 -15.55 3.24
C PRO A 98 -21.46 -15.69 1.76
N SER A 99 -21.05 -14.61 1.09
CA SER A 99 -20.67 -14.59 -0.32
C SER A 99 -19.47 -13.70 -0.58
N PHE A 100 -18.87 -13.84 -1.76
CA PHE A 100 -17.70 -13.03 -2.17
C PHE A 100 -18.02 -11.52 -2.17
N GLY A 101 -19.22 -11.12 -2.59
CA GLY A 101 -19.64 -9.71 -2.56
C GLY A 101 -19.65 -9.10 -1.17
N PHE A 102 -19.97 -9.88 -0.13
CA PHE A 102 -19.88 -9.43 1.27
C PHE A 102 -18.41 -9.22 1.70
N VAL A 103 -17.48 -10.07 1.26
CA VAL A 103 -16.05 -9.86 1.51
C VAL A 103 -15.59 -8.55 0.85
N VAL A 104 -15.97 -8.30 -0.40
CA VAL A 104 -15.63 -7.03 -1.08
C VAL A 104 -16.23 -5.83 -0.34
N LEU A 105 -17.47 -5.94 0.15
CA LEU A 105 -18.11 -4.88 0.94
C LEU A 105 -17.39 -4.63 2.27
N GLY A 106 -17.04 -5.68 2.99
CA GLY A 106 -16.28 -5.56 4.24
C GLY A 106 -14.93 -4.89 4.03
N ARG A 107 -14.22 -5.26 2.95
CA ARG A 107 -12.94 -4.65 2.57
C ARG A 107 -13.08 -3.17 2.18
N LEU A 108 -14.17 -2.80 1.51
CA LEU A 108 -14.49 -1.40 1.21
C LEU A 108 -14.64 -0.59 2.50
N VAL A 109 -15.44 -1.10 3.45
CA VAL A 109 -15.69 -0.43 4.75
C VAL A 109 -14.40 -0.34 5.59
N GLN A 110 -13.57 -1.40 5.61
CA GLN A 110 -12.26 -1.38 6.26
C GLN A 110 -11.34 -0.33 5.62
N GLY A 111 -11.29 -0.25 4.28
CA GLY A 111 -10.49 0.73 3.55
C GLY A 111 -10.82 2.17 3.93
N MET A 112 -12.12 2.50 4.13
CA MET A 112 -12.51 3.81 4.65
C MET A 112 -11.90 4.07 6.03
N GLY A 113 -12.02 3.11 6.96
CA GLY A 113 -11.49 3.23 8.32
C GLY A 113 -9.97 3.47 8.33
N VAL A 114 -9.24 2.65 7.61
CA VAL A 114 -7.77 2.72 7.56
C VAL A 114 -7.27 3.95 6.81
N GLY A 115 -7.98 4.39 5.76
CA GLY A 115 -7.68 5.63 5.06
C GLY A 115 -7.70 6.87 5.96
N PHE A 116 -8.57 6.89 6.97
CA PHE A 116 -8.55 7.93 8.01
C PHE A 116 -7.42 7.71 9.04
N ALA A 117 -7.13 6.46 9.39
CA ALA A 117 -6.21 6.12 10.47
C ALA A 117 -4.73 6.41 10.14
N LEU A 118 -4.30 6.10 8.92
CA LEU A 118 -2.91 6.25 8.50
C LEU A 118 -2.35 7.66 8.71
N PRO A 119 -3.01 8.74 8.22
CA PRO A 119 -2.52 10.09 8.46
C PRO A 119 -2.70 10.56 9.91
N LEU A 120 -3.71 10.04 10.62
CA LEU A 120 -4.05 10.49 11.97
C LEU A 120 -2.91 10.23 12.96
N MET A 121 -2.26 9.07 12.90
CA MET A 121 -1.12 8.74 13.74
C MET A 121 0.01 9.77 13.60
N PHE A 122 0.37 10.11 12.36
CA PHE A 122 1.42 11.09 12.08
C PHE A 122 1.01 12.51 12.50
N ASN A 123 -0.27 12.87 12.35
CA ASN A 123 -0.79 14.16 12.81
C ASN A 123 -0.71 14.29 14.34
N ILE A 124 -1.04 13.23 15.11
CA ILE A 124 -0.89 13.22 16.57
C ILE A 124 0.58 13.40 16.97
N ILE A 125 1.51 12.73 16.28
CA ILE A 125 2.95 12.87 16.54
C ILE A 125 3.40 14.31 16.32
N LEU A 126 3.03 14.91 15.19
CA LEU A 126 3.44 16.29 14.83
C LEU A 126 2.89 17.34 15.79
N GLU A 127 1.67 17.17 16.34
CA GLU A 127 1.02 18.17 17.19
C GLU A 127 1.30 18.00 18.67
N GLN A 128 1.51 16.78 19.14
CA GLN A 128 1.48 16.50 20.58
C GLN A 128 2.85 16.09 21.13
N VAL A 129 3.78 15.63 20.31
CA VAL A 129 5.12 15.24 20.75
C VAL A 129 6.03 16.47 20.84
N PRO A 130 6.86 16.61 21.89
CA PRO A 130 7.85 17.69 22.00
C PRO A 130 8.77 17.73 20.75
N SER A 131 9.06 18.93 20.25
CA SER A 131 9.76 19.16 18.96
C SER A 131 11.08 18.37 18.81
N ARG A 132 11.85 18.19 19.90
CA ARG A 132 13.10 17.43 19.91
C ARG A 132 12.91 15.93 19.69
N LYS A 133 11.70 15.38 19.97
CA LYS A 133 11.39 13.94 19.89
C LYS A 133 10.48 13.59 18.72
N ILE A 134 10.02 14.58 17.95
CA ILE A 134 9.15 14.35 16.78
C ILE A 134 9.83 13.39 15.78
N GLY A 135 11.10 13.62 15.44
CA GLY A 135 11.83 12.76 14.49
C GLY A 135 11.89 11.29 14.94
N PHE A 136 12.19 11.06 16.22
CA PHE A 136 12.19 9.71 16.79
C PHE A 136 10.81 9.06 16.72
N MET A 137 9.75 9.77 17.12
CA MET A 137 8.38 9.23 17.10
C MET A 137 7.83 9.05 15.69
N MET A 138 8.22 9.89 14.74
CA MET A 138 7.93 9.68 13.31
C MET A 138 8.58 8.39 12.82
N GLY A 139 9.82 8.12 13.25
CA GLY A 139 10.51 6.85 12.98
C GLY A 139 9.76 5.64 13.56
N VAL A 140 9.25 5.75 14.79
CA VAL A 140 8.40 4.70 15.41
C VAL A 140 7.11 4.48 14.61
N GLY A 141 6.42 5.55 14.22
CA GLY A 141 5.23 5.46 13.36
C GLY A 141 5.51 4.78 12.02
N THR A 142 6.61 5.15 11.37
CA THR A 142 7.05 4.52 10.12
C THR A 142 7.40 3.04 10.33
N LEU A 143 8.04 2.68 11.45
CA LEU A 143 8.35 1.28 11.77
C LEU A 143 7.08 0.44 11.92
N ILE A 144 6.05 0.96 12.62
CA ILE A 144 4.76 0.27 12.78
C ILE A 144 4.15 -0.06 11.41
N THR A 145 4.15 0.90 10.49
CA THR A 145 3.58 0.69 9.13
C THR A 145 4.48 -0.16 8.22
N ALA A 146 5.79 -0.13 8.40
CA ALA A 146 6.73 -0.92 7.61
C ALA A 146 6.78 -2.40 8.02
N VAL A 147 6.58 -2.69 9.30
CA VAL A 147 6.56 -4.08 9.83
C VAL A 147 5.25 -4.80 9.47
N ALA A 148 4.14 -4.07 9.33
CA ALA A 148 2.85 -4.64 9.04
C ALA A 148 2.80 -5.48 7.75
N PRO A 149 3.30 -5.02 6.58
CA PRO A 149 3.33 -5.83 5.35
C PRO A 149 4.21 -7.08 5.46
N ALA A 150 5.25 -7.02 6.30
CA ALA A 150 6.15 -8.15 6.52
C ALA A 150 5.48 -9.28 7.31
N ILE A 151 4.72 -8.92 8.34
CA ILE A 151 4.04 -9.88 9.22
C ILE A 151 2.75 -10.40 8.59
N GLY A 152 2.05 -9.59 7.81
CA GLY A 152 0.74 -9.90 7.25
C GLY A 152 0.65 -11.26 6.56
N PRO A 153 1.48 -11.56 5.54
CA PRO A 153 1.41 -12.83 4.83
C PRO A 153 1.69 -14.03 5.74
N THR A 154 2.61 -13.90 6.69
CA THR A 154 2.96 -14.99 7.61
C THR A 154 1.82 -15.29 8.56
N VAL A 155 1.30 -14.28 9.24
CA VAL A 155 0.16 -14.45 10.16
C VAL A 155 -1.09 -14.88 9.40
N GLY A 156 -1.37 -14.26 8.25
CA GLY A 156 -2.49 -14.61 7.38
C GLY A 156 -2.42 -16.06 6.89
N GLY A 157 -1.23 -16.49 6.46
CA GLY A 157 -1.02 -17.87 6.00
C GLY A 157 -1.17 -18.91 7.10
N LEU A 158 -0.57 -18.67 8.28
CA LEU A 158 -0.69 -19.57 9.43
C LEU A 158 -2.14 -19.65 9.94
N LEU A 159 -2.81 -18.53 10.09
CA LEU A 159 -4.20 -18.48 10.52
C LEU A 159 -5.11 -19.20 9.50
N THR A 160 -4.91 -18.93 8.22
CA THR A 160 -5.72 -19.55 7.16
C THR A 160 -5.53 -21.05 7.08
N ALA A 161 -4.29 -21.54 7.23
CA ALA A 161 -3.98 -22.95 7.16
C ALA A 161 -4.58 -23.77 8.32
N HIS A 162 -4.62 -23.22 9.53
CA HIS A 162 -5.06 -23.95 10.72
C HIS A 162 -6.52 -23.67 11.11
N PHE A 163 -7.01 -22.47 10.86
CA PHE A 163 -8.33 -22.01 11.35
C PHE A 163 -9.24 -21.46 10.24
N GLY A 164 -8.77 -21.50 8.98
CA GLY A 164 -9.48 -20.94 7.85
C GLY A 164 -9.33 -19.40 7.72
N TRP A 165 -9.63 -18.87 6.54
CA TRP A 165 -9.38 -17.46 6.19
C TRP A 165 -10.14 -16.45 7.09
N ARG A 166 -11.29 -16.80 7.62
CA ARG A 166 -12.08 -15.95 8.53
C ARG A 166 -11.36 -15.65 9.85
N SER A 167 -10.44 -16.50 10.28
CA SER A 167 -9.69 -16.31 11.52
C SER A 167 -8.80 -15.07 11.50
N ILE A 168 -8.41 -14.58 10.33
CA ILE A 168 -7.68 -13.30 10.19
C ILE A 168 -8.51 -12.16 10.79
N PHE A 169 -9.79 -12.10 10.47
CA PHE A 169 -10.71 -11.08 10.98
C PHE A 169 -11.05 -11.28 12.46
N LEU A 170 -11.18 -12.55 12.87
CA LEU A 170 -11.41 -12.88 14.29
C LEU A 170 -10.26 -12.40 15.20
N VAL A 171 -9.01 -12.50 14.72
CA VAL A 171 -7.84 -12.00 15.47
C VAL A 171 -7.75 -10.48 15.44
N GLN A 172 -8.11 -9.85 14.31
CA GLN A 172 -8.10 -8.39 14.21
C GLN A 172 -9.15 -7.72 15.12
N PHE A 173 -10.29 -8.34 15.32
CA PHE A 173 -11.41 -7.77 16.07
C PHE A 173 -11.02 -7.35 17.51
N PRO A 174 -10.47 -8.23 18.38
CA PRO A 174 -10.09 -7.84 19.75
C PRO A 174 -8.95 -6.80 19.76
N ILE A 175 -8.05 -6.83 18.79
CA ILE A 175 -6.96 -5.85 18.68
C ILE A 175 -7.53 -4.46 18.36
N LEU A 176 -8.50 -4.37 17.46
CA LEU A 176 -9.19 -3.12 17.14
C LEU A 176 -10.03 -2.60 18.30
N LEU A 177 -10.67 -3.48 19.09
CA LEU A 177 -11.37 -3.10 20.31
C LEU A 177 -10.39 -2.54 21.37
N ALA A 178 -9.24 -3.16 21.55
CA ALA A 178 -8.20 -2.65 22.45
C ALA A 178 -7.70 -1.27 22.00
N SER A 179 -7.46 -1.09 20.68
CA SER A 179 -7.15 0.20 20.08
C SER A 179 -8.24 1.23 20.36
N LEU A 180 -9.52 0.87 20.18
CA LEU A 180 -10.67 1.76 20.43
C LEU A 180 -10.69 2.26 21.87
N ILE A 181 -10.59 1.34 22.83
CA ILE A 181 -10.59 1.68 24.26
C ILE A 181 -9.40 2.58 24.62
N ALA A 182 -8.21 2.25 24.15
CA ALA A 182 -7.01 3.04 24.37
C ALA A 182 -7.15 4.46 23.78
N GLY A 183 -7.60 4.57 22.52
CA GLY A 183 -7.71 5.84 21.82
C GLY A 183 -8.80 6.76 22.41
N ILE A 184 -9.95 6.23 22.84
CA ILE A 184 -11.01 7.01 23.48
C ILE A 184 -10.47 7.72 24.74
N ARG A 185 -9.60 7.04 25.50
CA ARG A 185 -9.04 7.55 26.76
C ARG A 185 -7.85 8.47 26.58
N SER A 186 -7.10 8.32 25.50
CA SER A 186 -5.79 8.96 25.32
C SER A 186 -5.75 10.08 24.29
N ILE A 187 -6.61 10.07 23.27
CA ILE A 187 -6.58 11.08 22.21
C ILE A 187 -7.21 12.39 22.71
N GLU A 188 -6.38 13.43 22.68
CA GLU A 188 -6.77 14.80 23.03
C GLU A 188 -6.74 15.70 21.81
N GLN A 189 -7.49 16.80 21.86
CA GLN A 189 -7.48 17.85 20.86
C GLN A 189 -6.61 19.01 21.34
N LYS A 190 -5.56 19.35 20.61
CA LYS A 190 -4.71 20.52 20.91
C LYS A 190 -4.92 21.68 19.92
N SER A 191 -5.19 21.38 18.65
CA SER A 191 -5.46 22.38 17.62
C SER A 191 -6.92 22.82 17.61
N GLU A 192 -7.18 24.08 17.28
CA GLU A 192 -8.53 24.57 17.04
C GLU A 192 -9.10 23.96 15.75
N VAL A 193 -10.40 23.61 15.82
CA VAL A 193 -11.13 23.07 14.68
C VAL A 193 -11.76 24.23 13.93
N GLN A 194 -11.36 24.44 12.68
CA GLN A 194 -11.95 25.43 11.76
C GLN A 194 -12.87 24.66 10.80
N ARG A 195 -14.16 25.00 10.79
CA ARG A 195 -15.11 24.39 9.84
C ARG A 195 -14.79 24.91 8.43
N GLU A 196 -14.15 24.09 7.63
CA GLU A 196 -13.94 24.34 6.19
C GLU A 196 -14.99 23.59 5.37
N SER A 197 -15.37 24.13 4.22
CA SER A 197 -16.24 23.44 3.26
C SER A 197 -15.43 22.33 2.55
N LEU A 198 -16.02 21.14 2.45
CA LEU A 198 -15.42 20.06 1.65
C LEU A 198 -15.52 20.42 0.16
N ASP A 199 -14.40 20.36 -0.53
CA ASP A 199 -14.38 20.40 -2.00
C ASP A 199 -14.83 19.06 -2.55
N PHE A 200 -16.17 18.89 -2.61
CA PHE A 200 -16.80 17.65 -3.04
C PHE A 200 -16.46 17.29 -4.50
N LEU A 201 -16.22 18.33 -5.34
CA LEU A 201 -15.86 18.10 -6.73
C LEU A 201 -14.46 17.51 -6.89
N SER A 202 -13.47 17.96 -6.11
CA SER A 202 -12.14 17.35 -6.09
C SER A 202 -12.15 15.93 -5.53
N LEU A 203 -13.01 15.66 -4.53
CA LEU A 203 -13.20 14.31 -4.02
C LEU A 203 -13.77 13.37 -5.09
N LEU A 204 -14.85 13.78 -5.77
CA LEU A 204 -15.45 12.99 -6.86
C LEU A 204 -14.45 12.80 -8.01
N ALA A 205 -13.70 13.85 -8.37
CA ALA A 205 -12.66 13.77 -9.40
C ALA A 205 -11.57 12.74 -9.04
N THR A 206 -11.15 12.68 -7.77
CA THR A 206 -10.19 11.68 -7.27
C THR A 206 -10.76 10.26 -7.34
N ILE A 207 -12.02 10.08 -6.94
CA ILE A 207 -12.71 8.79 -7.02
C ILE A 207 -12.82 8.35 -8.49
N PHE A 208 -13.29 9.20 -9.39
CA PHE A 208 -13.42 8.88 -10.81
C PHE A 208 -12.07 8.63 -11.49
N LEU A 209 -11.02 9.36 -11.11
CA LEU A 209 -9.68 9.11 -11.58
C LEU A 209 -9.23 7.68 -11.25
N PHE A 210 -9.23 7.32 -9.97
CA PHE A 210 -8.69 6.04 -9.55
C PHE A 210 -9.61 4.87 -9.94
N LEU A 211 -10.92 5.02 -9.78
CA LEU A 211 -11.89 4.00 -10.18
C LEU A 211 -11.88 3.77 -11.70
N GLY A 212 -11.84 4.84 -12.48
CA GLY A 212 -11.80 4.77 -13.93
C GLY A 212 -10.56 4.05 -14.45
N LEU A 213 -9.38 4.35 -13.88
CA LEU A 213 -8.14 3.66 -14.25
C LEU A 213 -8.15 2.17 -13.86
N ILE A 214 -8.63 1.83 -12.65
CA ILE A 214 -8.67 0.43 -12.18
C ILE A 214 -9.70 -0.38 -12.96
N LEU A 215 -10.91 0.14 -13.18
CA LEU A 215 -11.95 -0.56 -13.95
C LEU A 215 -11.57 -0.67 -15.43
N GLY A 216 -10.93 0.35 -15.99
CA GLY A 216 -10.40 0.29 -17.35
C GLY A 216 -9.34 -0.81 -17.50
N LEU A 217 -8.38 -0.91 -16.57
CA LEU A 217 -7.39 -1.98 -16.57
C LEU A 217 -8.03 -3.36 -16.38
N HIS A 218 -8.99 -3.47 -15.45
CA HIS A 218 -9.69 -4.74 -15.19
C HIS A 218 -10.48 -5.20 -16.40
N GLY A 219 -11.14 -4.27 -17.11
CA GLY A 219 -11.93 -4.56 -18.31
C GLY A 219 -11.14 -5.21 -19.45
N VAL A 220 -9.81 -5.01 -19.48
CA VAL A 220 -8.92 -5.66 -20.48
C VAL A 220 -8.86 -7.19 -20.31
N ALA A 221 -9.22 -7.72 -19.12
CA ALA A 221 -9.27 -9.16 -18.91
C ALA A 221 -10.37 -9.85 -19.74
N ASP A 222 -11.51 -9.19 -19.87
CA ASP A 222 -12.75 -9.78 -20.39
C ASP A 222 -13.16 -9.20 -21.75
N HIS A 223 -12.59 -8.04 -22.13
CA HIS A 223 -12.97 -7.28 -23.34
C HIS A 223 -11.76 -6.83 -24.16
N ALA A 224 -11.95 -6.62 -25.45
CA ALA A 224 -10.94 -6.02 -26.30
C ALA A 224 -10.57 -4.61 -25.78
N PHE A 225 -9.29 -4.24 -25.90
CA PHE A 225 -8.80 -2.94 -25.43
C PHE A 225 -9.60 -1.74 -26.00
N VAL A 226 -10.07 -1.86 -27.25
CA VAL A 226 -10.86 -0.82 -27.94
C VAL A 226 -12.36 -0.92 -27.60
N SER A 227 -12.78 -1.73 -26.64
CA SER A 227 -14.19 -1.84 -26.26
C SER A 227 -14.67 -0.60 -25.49
N PHE A 228 -15.97 -0.31 -25.58
CA PHE A 228 -16.58 0.77 -24.78
C PHE A 228 -16.42 0.53 -23.26
N SER A 229 -16.43 -0.72 -22.82
CA SER A 229 -16.22 -1.08 -21.41
C SER A 229 -14.84 -0.73 -20.90
N VAL A 230 -13.79 -0.78 -21.73
CA VAL A 230 -12.43 -0.39 -21.35
C VAL A 230 -12.21 1.11 -21.55
N LEU A 231 -12.44 1.61 -22.77
CA LEU A 231 -12.19 3.01 -23.11
C LEU A 231 -13.10 3.97 -22.34
N GLY A 232 -14.35 3.60 -22.08
CA GLY A 232 -15.29 4.42 -21.30
C GLY A 232 -14.79 4.67 -19.87
N TRP A 233 -14.31 3.63 -19.19
CA TRP A 233 -13.73 3.79 -17.85
C TRP A 233 -12.42 4.57 -17.86
N LEU A 234 -11.55 4.33 -18.84
CA LEU A 234 -10.31 5.12 -18.98
C LEU A 234 -10.61 6.60 -19.25
N LEU A 235 -11.62 6.92 -20.07
CA LEU A 235 -12.05 8.30 -20.29
C LEU A 235 -12.59 8.94 -19.02
N ILE A 236 -13.38 8.22 -18.23
CA ILE A 236 -13.85 8.70 -16.91
C ILE A 236 -12.66 9.01 -16.00
N GLY A 237 -11.65 8.14 -15.98
CA GLY A 237 -10.43 8.37 -15.23
C GLY A 237 -9.66 9.60 -15.70
N ILE A 238 -9.51 9.79 -17.01
CA ILE A 238 -8.85 10.95 -17.61
C ILE A 238 -9.63 12.24 -17.30
N LEU A 239 -10.96 12.22 -17.41
CA LEU A 239 -11.81 13.37 -17.03
C LEU A 239 -11.66 13.72 -15.54
N GLY A 240 -11.62 12.71 -14.67
CA GLY A 240 -11.31 12.90 -13.25
C GLY A 240 -9.97 13.60 -13.04
N LEU A 241 -8.92 13.17 -13.75
CA LEU A 241 -7.60 13.82 -13.70
C LEU A 241 -7.64 15.28 -14.16
N VAL A 242 -8.30 15.55 -15.27
CA VAL A 242 -8.44 16.92 -15.81
C VAL A 242 -9.15 17.83 -14.80
N VAL A 243 -10.26 17.36 -14.22
CA VAL A 243 -10.99 18.12 -13.19
C VAL A 243 -10.12 18.33 -11.95
N LEU A 244 -9.36 17.31 -11.52
CA LEU A 244 -8.48 17.42 -10.36
C LEU A 244 -7.34 18.42 -10.60
N ILE A 245 -6.73 18.43 -11.78
CA ILE A 245 -5.72 19.42 -12.17
C ILE A 245 -6.32 20.82 -12.17
N TRP A 246 -7.49 21.00 -12.78
CA TRP A 246 -8.18 22.28 -12.81
C TRP A 246 -8.46 22.80 -11.39
N ARG A 247 -9.02 21.97 -10.52
CA ARG A 247 -9.30 22.33 -9.11
C ARG A 247 -8.02 22.64 -8.34
N SER A 248 -6.95 21.85 -8.55
CA SER A 248 -5.65 22.09 -7.91
C SER A 248 -5.02 23.43 -8.29
N THR A 249 -5.37 23.99 -9.46
CA THR A 249 -4.83 25.29 -9.92
C THR A 249 -5.73 26.48 -9.61
N THR A 250 -7.01 26.24 -9.30
CA THR A 250 -8.00 27.31 -9.06
C THR A 250 -8.31 27.54 -7.59
N LEU A 251 -8.05 26.58 -6.72
CA LEU A 251 -8.31 26.69 -5.29
C LEU A 251 -7.07 27.14 -4.53
N ASP A 252 -7.25 28.01 -3.53
CA ASP A 252 -6.17 28.40 -2.61
C ASP A 252 -5.72 27.25 -1.72
N LYS A 253 -6.64 26.35 -1.34
CA LYS A 253 -6.39 25.18 -0.50
C LYS A 253 -6.97 23.91 -1.15
N PRO A 254 -6.35 23.38 -2.20
CA PRO A 254 -6.82 22.17 -2.85
C PRO A 254 -6.64 20.94 -1.94
N ILE A 255 -7.48 19.91 -2.15
CA ILE A 255 -7.32 18.60 -1.45
C ILE A 255 -5.96 17.97 -1.79
N ILE A 256 -5.55 18.06 -3.06
CA ILE A 256 -4.24 17.60 -3.55
C ILE A 256 -3.59 18.76 -4.29
N ASN A 257 -2.47 19.24 -3.78
CA ASN A 257 -1.72 20.32 -4.42
C ASN A 257 -0.77 19.74 -5.51
N LEU A 258 -1.27 19.69 -6.73
CA LEU A 258 -0.49 19.17 -7.88
C LEU A 258 0.58 20.14 -8.39
N SER A 259 0.57 21.41 -7.93
CA SER A 259 1.55 22.40 -8.38
C SER A 259 2.99 22.04 -8.02
N ILE A 260 3.19 21.26 -6.94
CA ILE A 260 4.51 20.78 -6.52
C ILE A 260 5.14 19.80 -7.53
N LEU A 261 4.34 19.16 -8.38
CA LEU A 261 4.82 18.26 -9.45
C LEU A 261 5.58 19.01 -10.57
N LYS A 262 5.54 20.35 -10.59
CA LYS A 262 6.42 21.14 -11.46
C LYS A 262 7.89 20.95 -11.10
N ASN A 263 8.21 20.55 -9.87
CA ASN A 263 9.57 20.19 -9.48
C ASN A 263 9.94 18.81 -10.07
N ARG A 264 10.75 18.82 -11.13
CA ARG A 264 11.16 17.60 -11.87
C ARG A 264 11.86 16.56 -11.00
N LYS A 265 12.65 17.00 -10.00
CA LYS A 265 13.33 16.08 -9.09
C LYS A 265 12.30 15.35 -8.21
N LEU A 266 11.37 16.09 -7.60
CA LEU A 266 10.29 15.50 -6.81
C LEU A 266 9.47 14.51 -7.66
N THR A 267 9.06 14.93 -8.85
CA THR A 267 8.25 14.10 -9.75
C THR A 267 8.96 12.79 -10.11
N GLY A 268 10.27 12.83 -10.38
CA GLY A 268 11.05 11.62 -10.61
C GLY A 268 11.08 10.70 -9.37
N HIS A 269 11.19 11.24 -8.15
CA HIS A 269 11.09 10.44 -6.93
C HIS A 269 9.69 9.84 -6.73
N ILE A 270 8.62 10.59 -7.05
CA ILE A 270 7.25 10.09 -6.99
C ILE A 270 7.02 8.95 -7.99
N ILE A 271 7.49 9.08 -9.23
CA ILE A 271 7.41 8.02 -10.26
C ILE A 271 8.13 6.76 -9.79
N ALA A 272 9.34 6.91 -9.26
CA ALA A 272 10.10 5.78 -8.74
C ALA A 272 9.42 5.13 -7.52
N PHE A 273 8.90 5.92 -6.60
CA PHE A 273 8.18 5.44 -5.43
C PHE A 273 6.90 4.69 -5.81
N PHE A 274 6.14 5.22 -6.77
CA PHE A 274 4.98 4.55 -7.36
C PHE A 274 5.35 3.18 -7.94
N SER A 275 6.44 3.12 -8.70
CA SER A 275 6.93 1.88 -9.32
C SER A 275 7.38 0.85 -8.28
N PHE A 276 8.04 1.28 -7.19
CA PHE A 276 8.40 0.42 -6.06
C PHE A 276 7.16 -0.22 -5.42
N GLN A 277 6.16 0.58 -5.11
CA GLN A 277 4.96 0.11 -4.45
C GLN A 277 4.14 -0.80 -5.35
N LEU A 278 3.99 -0.44 -6.64
CA LEU A 278 3.34 -1.28 -7.64
C LEU A 278 4.01 -2.66 -7.70
N GLY A 279 5.35 -2.69 -7.82
CA GLY A 279 6.12 -3.94 -7.84
C GLY A 279 5.96 -4.74 -6.56
N SER A 280 5.98 -4.09 -5.38
CA SER A 280 5.84 -4.76 -4.08
C SER A 280 4.51 -5.49 -3.95
N LEU A 281 3.39 -4.83 -4.28
CA LEU A 281 2.05 -5.43 -4.19
C LEU A 281 1.79 -6.45 -5.30
N ALA A 282 2.34 -6.24 -6.50
CA ALA A 282 2.31 -7.25 -7.56
C ALA A 282 3.04 -8.54 -7.11
N MET A 283 4.21 -8.43 -6.48
CA MET A 283 4.95 -9.59 -5.94
C MET A 283 4.20 -10.26 -4.79
N SER A 284 3.54 -9.47 -3.93
CA SER A 284 2.69 -9.99 -2.85
C SER A 284 1.48 -10.79 -3.36
N PHE A 285 1.04 -10.53 -4.59
CA PHE A 285 0.06 -11.36 -5.31
C PHE A 285 0.71 -12.57 -5.98
N LEU A 286 1.75 -12.36 -6.80
CA LEU A 286 2.32 -13.39 -7.67
C LEU A 286 2.94 -14.55 -6.90
N LEU A 287 3.74 -14.25 -5.85
CA LEU A 287 4.52 -15.27 -5.17
C LEU A 287 3.68 -16.28 -4.38
N PRO A 288 2.70 -15.87 -3.52
CA PRO A 288 1.86 -16.84 -2.83
C PRO A 288 1.03 -17.69 -3.80
N ASN A 289 0.54 -17.10 -4.89
CA ASN A 289 -0.21 -17.83 -5.91
C ASN A 289 0.68 -18.84 -6.63
N TYR A 290 1.93 -18.48 -6.98
CA TYR A 290 2.87 -19.38 -7.60
C TYR A 290 3.18 -20.57 -6.69
N VAL A 291 3.51 -20.32 -5.41
CA VAL A 291 3.84 -21.38 -4.44
C VAL A 291 2.67 -22.35 -4.25
N GLN A 292 1.43 -21.85 -4.22
CA GLN A 292 0.25 -22.67 -3.97
C GLN A 292 -0.30 -23.34 -5.24
N LEU A 293 -0.38 -22.62 -6.36
CA LEU A 293 -1.04 -23.11 -7.58
C LEU A 293 -0.10 -23.80 -8.56
N VAL A 294 1.20 -23.47 -8.55
CA VAL A 294 2.20 -24.07 -9.44
C VAL A 294 3.00 -25.14 -8.72
N ASN A 295 3.54 -24.81 -7.54
CA ASN A 295 4.37 -25.72 -6.76
C ASN A 295 3.53 -26.64 -5.84
N HIS A 296 2.19 -26.52 -5.87
CA HIS A 296 1.24 -27.32 -5.08
C HIS A 296 1.57 -27.35 -3.58
N SER A 297 2.22 -26.32 -3.07
CA SER A 297 2.54 -26.18 -1.66
C SER A 297 1.36 -25.60 -0.89
N ASN A 298 1.29 -25.90 0.41
CA ASN A 298 0.22 -25.37 1.26
C ASN A 298 0.43 -23.88 1.60
N THR A 299 -0.59 -23.25 2.14
CA THR A 299 -0.60 -21.83 2.51
C THR A 299 0.47 -21.50 3.57
N THR A 300 0.73 -22.43 4.50
CA THR A 300 1.80 -22.28 5.50
C THR A 300 3.18 -22.18 4.85
N SER A 301 3.48 -23.07 3.89
CA SER A 301 4.74 -23.01 3.14
C SER A 301 4.88 -21.72 2.37
N ALA A 302 3.81 -21.23 1.72
CA ALA A 302 3.82 -19.95 1.02
C ALA A 302 4.14 -18.78 1.97
N ALA A 303 3.55 -18.78 3.18
CA ALA A 303 3.81 -17.80 4.21
C ALA A 303 5.26 -17.81 4.69
N LEU A 304 5.79 -18.99 5.01
CA LEU A 304 7.15 -19.16 5.53
C LEU A 304 8.23 -18.86 4.48
N MET A 305 7.97 -19.11 3.18
CA MET A 305 8.89 -18.75 2.10
C MET A 305 9.08 -17.24 1.95
N LEU A 306 8.05 -16.45 2.25
CA LEU A 306 8.11 -15.00 2.14
C LEU A 306 8.66 -14.33 3.42
N LEU A 307 8.57 -15.01 4.57
CA LEU A 307 8.91 -14.43 5.87
C LEU A 307 10.36 -13.90 5.97
N PRO A 308 11.41 -14.63 5.55
CA PRO A 308 12.79 -14.15 5.68
C PRO A 308 13.04 -12.86 4.88
N GLY A 309 12.53 -12.80 3.65
CA GLY A 309 12.60 -11.57 2.85
C GLY A 309 11.86 -10.40 3.50
N ALA A 310 10.66 -10.64 4.01
CA ALA A 310 9.87 -9.63 4.68
C ALA A 310 10.55 -9.10 5.96
N ILE A 311 11.17 -9.97 6.77
CA ILE A 311 11.96 -9.57 7.96
C ILE A 311 13.16 -8.71 7.55
N ILE A 312 13.88 -9.09 6.49
CA ILE A 312 15.01 -8.30 5.98
C ILE A 312 14.55 -6.91 5.55
N GLY A 313 13.50 -6.82 4.73
CA GLY A 313 12.95 -5.54 4.27
C GLY A 313 12.50 -4.65 5.41
N ALA A 314 11.75 -5.19 6.38
CA ALA A 314 11.32 -4.47 7.56
C ALA A 314 12.50 -4.07 8.47
N GLY A 315 13.52 -4.93 8.56
CA GLY A 315 14.73 -4.66 9.34
C GLY A 315 15.54 -3.49 8.79
N PHE A 316 15.58 -3.30 7.47
CA PHE A 316 16.27 -2.15 6.88
C PHE A 316 15.53 -0.83 7.04
N ALA A 317 14.22 -0.83 7.21
CA ALA A 317 13.41 0.38 7.26
C ALA A 317 13.87 1.40 8.33
N PRO A 318 14.10 1.03 9.62
CA PRO A 318 14.57 1.97 10.63
C PRO A 318 16.02 2.43 10.40
N PHE A 319 16.83 1.62 9.74
CA PHE A 319 18.23 1.96 9.44
C PHE A 319 18.39 2.77 8.15
N SER A 320 17.37 2.79 7.29
CA SER A 320 17.43 3.46 6.00
C SER A 320 17.76 4.95 6.13
N GLY A 321 17.20 5.65 7.13
CA GLY A 321 17.52 7.04 7.44
C GLY A 321 18.96 7.25 7.89
N ILE A 322 19.49 6.37 8.74
CA ILE A 322 20.88 6.42 9.21
C ILE A 322 21.85 6.17 8.03
N ILE A 323 21.50 5.24 7.15
CA ILE A 323 22.26 4.95 5.93
C ILE A 323 22.27 6.18 5.00
N LEU A 324 21.08 6.82 4.83
CA LEU A 324 20.93 8.04 4.07
C LEU A 324 21.85 9.17 4.60
N ASP A 325 21.86 9.39 5.91
CA ASP A 325 22.63 10.47 6.55
C ASP A 325 24.15 10.22 6.47
N LYS A 326 24.59 8.95 6.57
CA LYS A 326 26.01 8.60 6.50
C LYS A 326 26.57 8.48 5.09
N MET A 327 25.81 7.97 4.14
CA MET A 327 26.27 7.64 2.78
C MET A 327 25.78 8.63 1.71
N GLY A 328 24.93 9.60 2.08
CA GLY A 328 24.18 10.43 1.15
C GLY A 328 23.05 9.65 0.47
N ALA A 329 22.15 10.35 -0.22
CA ALA A 329 20.94 9.74 -0.80
C ALA A 329 21.26 8.80 -1.98
N ARG A 330 22.22 9.14 -2.82
CA ARG A 330 22.46 8.47 -4.10
C ARG A 330 22.83 6.99 -3.95
N LYS A 331 23.78 6.67 -3.07
CA LYS A 331 24.29 5.30 -2.93
C LYS A 331 23.19 4.31 -2.50
N PRO A 332 22.50 4.51 -1.37
CA PRO A 332 21.50 3.54 -0.92
C PRO A 332 20.31 3.42 -1.89
N ILE A 333 19.86 4.53 -2.46
CA ILE A 333 18.74 4.52 -3.43
C ILE A 333 19.10 3.71 -4.67
N LEU A 334 20.28 3.95 -5.27
CA LEU A 334 20.66 3.24 -6.50
C LEU A 334 21.05 1.79 -6.24
N ILE A 335 21.72 1.47 -5.13
CA ILE A 335 22.02 0.08 -4.74
C ILE A 335 20.71 -0.69 -4.57
N GLY A 336 19.75 -0.14 -3.81
CA GLY A 336 18.47 -0.82 -3.61
C GLY A 336 17.68 -0.99 -4.90
N ALA A 337 17.61 0.04 -5.76
CA ALA A 337 16.98 -0.07 -7.07
C ALA A 337 17.66 -1.12 -7.97
N THR A 338 18.99 -1.20 -7.95
CA THR A 338 19.75 -2.23 -8.70
C THR A 338 19.45 -3.65 -8.20
N LEU A 339 19.36 -3.84 -6.87
CA LEU A 339 18.97 -5.14 -6.29
C LEU A 339 17.56 -5.56 -6.73
N ILE A 340 16.63 -4.62 -6.83
CA ILE A 340 15.27 -4.91 -7.33
C ILE A 340 15.32 -5.30 -8.82
N VAL A 341 16.08 -4.60 -9.65
CA VAL A 341 16.28 -4.99 -11.06
C VAL A 341 16.84 -6.39 -11.16
N LEU A 342 17.88 -6.71 -10.36
CA LEU A 342 18.47 -8.05 -10.32
C LEU A 342 17.44 -9.12 -9.91
N ALA A 343 16.69 -8.88 -8.84
CA ALA A 343 15.66 -9.82 -8.38
C ALA A 343 14.58 -10.06 -9.45
N GLN A 344 14.07 -8.99 -10.08
CA GLN A 344 13.06 -9.12 -11.13
C GLN A 344 13.61 -9.80 -12.39
N LEU A 345 14.87 -9.60 -12.73
CA LEU A 345 15.55 -10.34 -13.80
C LEU A 345 15.57 -11.85 -13.48
N LEU A 346 16.00 -12.22 -12.27
CA LEU A 346 16.05 -13.62 -11.85
C LEU A 346 14.66 -14.26 -11.86
N PHE A 347 13.63 -13.57 -11.32
CA PHE A 347 12.25 -14.06 -11.41
C PHE A 347 11.77 -14.23 -12.86
N SER A 348 12.15 -13.32 -13.76
CA SER A 348 11.77 -13.38 -15.18
C SER A 348 12.45 -14.55 -15.91
N LEU A 349 13.73 -14.80 -15.63
CA LEU A 349 14.50 -15.87 -16.27
C LEU A 349 14.02 -17.25 -15.81
N PHE A 350 13.81 -17.44 -14.53
CA PHE A 350 13.41 -18.72 -13.92
C PHE A 350 11.90 -18.89 -13.78
N GLY A 351 11.09 -17.94 -14.23
CA GLY A 351 9.66 -17.83 -13.97
C GLY A 351 8.79 -19.03 -14.35
N LEU A 352 9.27 -19.94 -15.21
CA LEU A 352 8.57 -21.19 -15.56
C LEU A 352 8.91 -22.36 -14.62
N SER A 353 10.01 -22.29 -13.86
CA SER A 353 10.54 -23.39 -13.06
C SER A 353 11.04 -22.93 -11.69
N LEU A 354 10.36 -21.97 -11.08
CA LEU A 354 10.69 -21.46 -9.76
C LEU A 354 10.42 -22.52 -8.69
N SER A 355 11.47 -23.05 -8.08
CA SER A 355 11.34 -23.81 -6.85
C SER A 355 11.07 -22.89 -5.65
N ASN A 356 10.53 -23.44 -4.57
CA ASN A 356 10.29 -22.67 -3.33
C ASN A 356 11.57 -22.03 -2.79
N THR A 357 12.72 -22.70 -2.92
CA THR A 357 14.02 -22.17 -2.51
C THR A 357 14.45 -20.98 -3.39
N LEU A 358 14.26 -21.04 -4.71
CA LEU A 358 14.56 -19.92 -5.59
C LEU A 358 13.66 -18.71 -5.28
N ILE A 359 12.37 -18.95 -5.03
CA ILE A 359 11.44 -17.89 -4.61
C ILE A 359 11.94 -17.21 -3.34
N LEU A 360 12.31 -17.98 -2.32
CA LEU A 360 12.84 -17.44 -1.05
C LEU A 360 14.07 -16.58 -1.30
N VAL A 361 15.07 -17.07 -2.02
CA VAL A 361 16.34 -16.37 -2.26
C VAL A 361 16.10 -15.08 -3.07
N PHE A 362 15.36 -15.18 -4.17
CA PHE A 362 15.11 -14.02 -5.03
C PHE A 362 14.24 -12.97 -4.32
N TYR A 363 13.28 -13.40 -3.50
CA TYR A 363 12.47 -12.50 -2.70
C TYR A 363 13.28 -11.80 -1.61
N MET A 364 14.26 -12.47 -0.99
CA MET A 364 15.20 -11.82 -0.06
C MET A 364 16.00 -10.71 -0.75
N ILE A 365 16.49 -10.93 -1.98
CA ILE A 365 17.18 -9.89 -2.77
C ILE A 365 16.25 -8.72 -3.05
N PHE A 366 15.00 -9.01 -3.48
CA PHE A 366 13.98 -8.00 -3.75
C PHE A 366 13.68 -7.15 -2.52
N MET A 367 13.42 -7.78 -1.37
CA MET A 367 13.07 -7.10 -0.13
C MET A 367 14.25 -6.33 0.48
N THR A 368 15.48 -6.81 0.30
CA THR A 368 16.69 -6.05 0.65
C THR A 368 16.75 -4.74 -0.15
N GLY A 369 16.55 -4.83 -1.46
CA GLY A 369 16.52 -3.65 -2.34
C GLY A 369 15.43 -2.66 -1.94
N LEU A 370 14.22 -3.18 -1.65
CA LEU A 370 13.09 -2.37 -1.23
C LEU A 370 13.35 -1.68 0.12
N GLY A 371 13.81 -2.43 1.13
CA GLY A 371 14.07 -1.91 2.48
C GLY A 371 15.14 -0.82 2.51
N VAL A 372 16.17 -0.94 1.66
CA VAL A 372 17.24 0.06 1.57
C VAL A 372 16.83 1.32 0.81
N SER A 373 15.93 1.22 -0.19
CA SER A 373 15.67 2.34 -1.11
C SER A 373 14.31 3.03 -0.91
N PHE A 374 13.26 2.32 -0.53
CA PHE A 374 11.88 2.82 -0.53
C PHE A 374 11.68 4.07 0.33
N GLY A 375 12.03 4.00 1.61
CA GLY A 375 11.93 5.15 2.53
C GLY A 375 12.87 6.30 2.14
N ASN A 376 14.05 5.97 1.62
CA ASN A 376 15.03 6.95 1.19
C ASN A 376 14.60 7.74 -0.04
N VAL A 377 13.90 7.11 -0.99
CA VAL A 377 13.32 7.80 -2.15
C VAL A 377 12.26 8.80 -1.71
N MET A 378 11.37 8.42 -0.81
CA MET A 378 10.35 9.33 -0.25
C MET A 378 10.99 10.51 0.49
N THR A 379 11.94 10.23 1.38
CA THR A 379 12.63 11.25 2.19
C THR A 379 13.42 12.21 1.30
N ASN A 380 14.18 11.68 0.34
CA ASN A 380 14.98 12.52 -0.56
C ASN A 380 14.09 13.35 -1.51
N GLY A 381 12.97 12.78 -1.97
CA GLY A 381 11.98 13.52 -2.74
C GLY A 381 11.38 14.70 -1.98
N GLN A 382 11.01 14.51 -0.71
CA GLN A 382 10.50 15.58 0.15
C GLN A 382 11.56 16.65 0.46
N LYS A 383 12.84 16.28 0.58
CA LYS A 383 13.95 17.24 0.78
C LYS A 383 14.13 18.20 -0.41
N GLN A 384 13.59 17.91 -1.60
CA GLN A 384 13.64 18.78 -2.77
C GLN A 384 12.65 19.97 -2.69
N LEU A 385 11.85 20.04 -1.63
CA LEU A 385 10.83 21.05 -1.41
C LEU A 385 11.11 21.89 -0.15
N SER A 386 10.53 23.08 -0.10
CA SER A 386 10.47 23.91 1.11
C SER A 386 9.67 23.19 2.22
N LEU A 387 9.87 23.61 3.47
CA LEU A 387 9.26 22.93 4.64
C LEU A 387 7.72 22.95 4.59
N ASP A 388 7.14 24.06 4.14
CA ASP A 388 5.69 24.26 3.97
C ASP A 388 5.07 23.33 2.94
N GLN A 389 5.79 23.00 1.86
CA GLN A 389 5.31 22.11 0.79
C GLN A 389 5.49 20.60 1.08
N ARG A 390 6.26 20.25 2.10
CA ARG A 390 6.50 18.83 2.44
C ARG A 390 5.24 18.08 2.87
N ALA A 391 4.30 18.76 3.49
CA ALA A 391 3.02 18.16 3.86
C ALA A 391 2.21 17.76 2.61
N ASP A 392 2.18 18.60 1.58
CA ASP A 392 1.53 18.29 0.30
C ASP A 392 2.22 17.10 -0.40
N ALA A 393 3.56 17.09 -0.42
CA ALA A 393 4.31 15.97 -0.98
C ALA A 393 4.02 14.66 -0.24
N ASN A 394 3.96 14.69 1.09
CA ASN A 394 3.62 13.53 1.89
C ASN A 394 2.23 12.99 1.56
N ALA A 395 1.24 13.88 1.39
CA ALA A 395 -0.10 13.49 0.98
C ALA A 395 -0.11 12.81 -0.40
N ILE A 396 0.64 13.34 -1.38
CA ILE A 396 0.75 12.75 -2.72
C ILE A 396 1.46 11.40 -2.66
N PHE A 397 2.59 11.28 -1.93
CA PHE A 397 3.29 10.01 -1.79
C PHE A 397 2.39 8.92 -1.20
N ASN A 398 1.68 9.22 -0.10
CA ASN A 398 0.80 8.25 0.54
C ASN A 398 -0.42 7.88 -0.34
N THR A 399 -1.02 8.85 -1.02
CA THR A 399 -2.14 8.60 -1.95
C THR A 399 -1.70 7.70 -3.10
N LEU A 400 -0.59 8.03 -3.74
CA LEU A 400 -0.05 7.27 -4.86
C LEU A 400 0.50 5.91 -4.43
N GLN A 401 0.98 5.76 -3.19
CA GLN A 401 1.37 4.48 -2.62
C GLN A 401 0.20 3.49 -2.64
N GLN A 402 -0.96 3.89 -2.13
CA GLN A 402 -2.13 3.03 -2.08
C GLN A 402 -2.67 2.73 -3.48
N PHE A 403 -2.73 3.75 -4.33
CA PHE A 403 -3.16 3.57 -5.71
C PHE A 403 -2.19 2.68 -6.51
N ALA A 404 -0.89 2.83 -6.34
CA ALA A 404 0.12 1.95 -6.95
C ALA A 404 -0.05 0.49 -6.53
N GLY A 405 -0.39 0.25 -5.26
CA GLY A 405 -0.72 -1.08 -4.76
C GLY A 405 -1.92 -1.69 -5.48
N ALA A 406 -3.00 -0.92 -5.62
CA ALA A 406 -4.19 -1.36 -6.35
C ALA A 406 -3.89 -1.66 -7.83
N VAL A 407 -3.13 -0.80 -8.50
CA VAL A 407 -2.68 -1.02 -9.88
C VAL A 407 -1.80 -2.26 -9.98
N GLY A 408 -0.86 -2.44 -9.05
CA GLY A 408 0.07 -3.57 -9.03
C GLY A 408 -0.63 -4.92 -8.90
N THR A 409 -1.55 -5.05 -7.94
CA THR A 409 -2.35 -6.27 -7.76
C THR A 409 -3.26 -6.54 -8.97
N THR A 410 -3.92 -5.51 -9.50
CA THR A 410 -4.78 -5.62 -10.68
C THR A 410 -3.99 -6.05 -11.92
N LEU A 411 -2.85 -5.41 -12.19
CA LEU A 411 -2.00 -5.75 -13.33
C LEU A 411 -1.46 -7.17 -13.23
N ALA A 412 -0.96 -7.58 -12.07
CA ALA A 412 -0.44 -8.93 -11.85
C ALA A 412 -1.53 -9.99 -12.02
N SER A 413 -2.72 -9.77 -11.44
CA SER A 413 -3.84 -10.70 -11.56
C SER A 413 -4.36 -10.80 -13.00
N LEU A 414 -4.44 -9.67 -13.72
CA LEU A 414 -4.84 -9.62 -15.11
C LEU A 414 -3.91 -10.47 -16.00
N ILE A 415 -2.59 -10.27 -15.88
CA ILE A 415 -1.60 -11.00 -16.67
C ILE A 415 -1.69 -12.53 -16.40
N VAL A 416 -1.87 -12.91 -15.14
CA VAL A 416 -2.04 -14.32 -14.76
C VAL A 416 -3.37 -14.87 -15.30
N ALA A 417 -4.48 -14.14 -15.13
CA ALA A 417 -5.80 -14.57 -15.61
C ALA A 417 -5.85 -14.74 -17.13
N MET A 418 -5.24 -13.82 -17.89
CA MET A 418 -5.14 -13.94 -19.35
C MET A 418 -4.38 -15.21 -19.78
N SER A 419 -3.36 -15.61 -19.04
CA SER A 419 -2.63 -16.85 -19.31
C SER A 419 -3.45 -18.08 -18.91
N GLN A 420 -4.19 -18.02 -17.80
CA GLN A 420 -5.08 -19.09 -17.33
C GLN A 420 -6.29 -19.32 -18.25
N ALA A 421 -6.71 -18.32 -19.01
CA ALA A 421 -7.75 -18.44 -20.04
C ALA A 421 -7.30 -19.32 -21.24
N ASN A 422 -6.03 -19.66 -21.34
CA ASN A 422 -5.54 -20.57 -22.36
C ASN A 422 -5.77 -22.03 -21.95
N HIS A 423 -6.92 -22.58 -22.35
CA HIS A 423 -7.32 -23.97 -22.03
C HIS A 423 -6.48 -25.06 -22.70
N LYS A 424 -5.49 -24.71 -23.57
CA LYS A 424 -4.62 -25.68 -24.25
C LYS A 424 -3.53 -26.26 -23.33
N ILE A 425 -3.26 -25.60 -22.19
CA ILE A 425 -2.24 -26.00 -21.22
C ILE A 425 -2.88 -26.16 -19.84
N GLY A 426 -2.27 -26.96 -18.98
CA GLY A 426 -2.80 -27.17 -17.63
C GLY A 426 -2.79 -25.91 -16.79
N PHE A 427 -3.73 -25.78 -15.84
CA PHE A 427 -3.92 -24.57 -15.02
C PHE A 427 -2.65 -24.13 -14.28
N ALA A 428 -1.88 -25.07 -13.72
CA ALA A 428 -0.61 -24.79 -13.05
C ALA A 428 0.43 -24.20 -14.04
N GLN A 429 0.55 -24.79 -15.23
CA GLN A 429 1.47 -24.33 -16.26
C GLN A 429 1.04 -22.95 -16.81
N ALA A 430 -0.26 -22.73 -16.98
CA ALA A 430 -0.81 -21.43 -17.38
C ALA A 430 -0.53 -20.36 -16.31
N THR A 431 -0.66 -20.71 -15.03
CA THR A 431 -0.32 -19.83 -13.89
C THR A 431 1.18 -19.50 -13.87
N ALA A 432 2.06 -20.50 -14.11
CA ALA A 432 3.51 -20.26 -14.21
C ALA A 432 3.85 -19.31 -15.37
N GLN A 433 3.25 -19.54 -16.55
CA GLN A 433 3.43 -18.67 -17.72
C GLN A 433 2.97 -17.24 -17.44
N GLY A 434 1.78 -17.07 -16.84
CA GLY A 434 1.25 -15.76 -16.47
C GLY A 434 2.11 -15.06 -15.44
N SER A 435 2.58 -15.78 -14.43
CA SER A 435 3.50 -15.24 -13.42
C SER A 435 4.82 -14.78 -14.03
N ARG A 436 5.42 -15.58 -14.94
CA ARG A 436 6.62 -15.18 -15.69
C ARG A 436 6.38 -13.89 -16.50
N ASN A 437 5.27 -13.80 -17.22
CA ASN A 437 4.94 -12.61 -17.97
C ASN A 437 4.80 -11.39 -17.02
N GLY A 438 4.19 -11.57 -15.85
CA GLY A 438 4.12 -10.57 -14.80
C GLY A 438 5.51 -10.12 -14.33
N PHE A 439 6.41 -11.06 -14.05
CA PHE A 439 7.80 -10.74 -13.67
C PHE A 439 8.55 -9.98 -14.77
N MET A 440 8.35 -10.32 -16.04
CA MET A 440 8.95 -9.58 -17.18
C MET A 440 8.46 -8.12 -17.24
N VAL A 441 7.17 -7.89 -17.02
CA VAL A 441 6.61 -6.53 -16.94
C VAL A 441 7.21 -5.77 -15.75
N LEU A 442 7.32 -6.41 -14.58
CA LEU A 442 7.93 -5.81 -13.40
C LEU A 442 9.43 -5.55 -13.57
N PHE A 443 10.14 -6.41 -14.31
CA PHE A 443 11.54 -6.20 -14.68
C PHE A 443 11.72 -4.94 -15.55
N ALA A 444 10.88 -4.80 -16.59
CA ALA A 444 10.89 -3.59 -17.44
C ALA A 444 10.58 -2.32 -16.62
N LEU A 445 9.60 -2.39 -15.72
CA LEU A 445 9.28 -1.31 -14.80
C LEU A 445 10.44 -0.97 -13.85
N ALA A 446 11.14 -1.98 -13.32
CA ALA A 446 12.30 -1.80 -12.44
C ALA A 446 13.47 -1.14 -13.18
N ILE A 447 13.72 -1.48 -14.45
CA ILE A 447 14.73 -0.79 -15.28
C ILE A 447 14.33 0.67 -15.47
N PHE A 448 13.08 0.94 -15.88
CA PHE A 448 12.57 2.30 -16.03
C PHE A 448 12.75 3.12 -14.76
N GLN A 449 12.37 2.55 -13.62
CA GLN A 449 12.52 3.14 -12.30
C GLN A 449 13.99 3.48 -11.96
N LEU A 450 14.93 2.56 -12.24
CA LEU A 450 16.37 2.79 -12.02
C LEU A 450 16.87 3.94 -12.89
N LEU A 451 16.47 3.99 -14.17
CA LEU A 451 16.85 5.08 -15.09
C LEU A 451 16.33 6.44 -14.59
N VAL A 452 15.07 6.48 -14.13
CA VAL A 452 14.49 7.70 -13.54
C VAL A 452 15.31 8.13 -12.31
N LEU A 453 15.61 7.21 -11.39
CA LEU A 453 16.39 7.53 -10.18
C LEU A 453 17.81 8.01 -10.50
N VAL A 454 18.49 7.39 -11.48
CA VAL A 454 19.81 7.86 -11.93
C VAL A 454 19.77 9.30 -12.45
N SER A 455 18.65 9.70 -13.09
CA SER A 455 18.48 11.05 -13.64
C SER A 455 18.20 12.12 -12.58
N VAL A 456 17.48 11.77 -11.49
CA VAL A 456 17.00 12.74 -10.50
C VAL A 456 17.81 12.77 -9.20
N VAL A 457 18.46 11.67 -8.81
CA VAL A 457 19.27 11.59 -7.59
C VAL A 457 20.73 11.97 -7.91
N LYS A 458 21.12 13.19 -7.54
CA LYS A 458 22.47 13.71 -7.81
C LYS A 458 23.47 13.29 -6.73
N LYS A 459 24.77 13.43 -7.03
CA LYS A 459 25.88 13.05 -6.13
C LYS A 459 25.92 13.91 -4.86
N ASN A 460 25.35 15.10 -4.90
CA ASN A 460 25.37 16.09 -3.81
C ASN A 460 23.99 16.23 -3.11
N ASP A 461 23.03 15.33 -3.40
CA ASP A 461 21.74 15.27 -2.71
C ASP A 461 21.88 14.45 -1.39
#